data_d3b0c13104be04c34a6f2449e8d4247c
#
_entry.id   d3b0c13104be04c34a6f2449e8d4247c
#
_cell.length_a   1.000
_cell.length_b   1.000
_cell.length_c   1.000
_cell.angle_alpha   90.00
_cell.angle_beta   90.00
_cell.angle_gamma   90.00
#
_symmetry.space_group_name_H-M   'P 1'
#
loop_
_entity.id
_entity.type
_entity.pdbx_description
1 polymer ?
#
loop_
_entity_poly.entity_id
_entity_poly.type
_entity_poly.pdbx_seq_one_letter_code
_entity_poly.pdbx_strand_id
1 'polypeptide(L)'
;MKLKEYLQNHRVIADGAMGTYFEKKYPELDYISEKANIFAPDKVKQIHREYLESGARLLRTNTFASNTMVLGNMEEVLENVRAGYRLAAEAIEEYKKSCREEQTIFLAANMGQLYPTEDTEDTILEEYKKICDAFLDCGAEIFIFETLPGFAYIQAIADYIRERSDAFILVQFAFDKSGYTKAGLSVSAMMQKAAALESVDAYGFNCGVAAAHLKQLLKDVTFPGNKFVSAMPNGSYPYELRGMTVYSNNENYYVRMMEQIAEKGIDILGGCCGTEPSYIKKLDQVLKNHPKAEKTVMSEQENNAEQRKARLEESSDLVKKMNCGEKVFVVELDPPFGLDISKVLKGSTHLKQCGCDLITLADSPMARARMDALQLAAKVQRECGIRVMPHVCCRDKNVIAMRSSLLGAYMAEIRNFLFITGDPVGRDSRDHVKSVFDFNSIKLMEYVKEMNEELFAENPVLYFGALNYHGVNKEAIVKRMKKKMEAGCQGFLTQPIYSKEDVERILYLQEQTNARILCGIMPLVSYKNAMFIKNEMPGIHVSDEIIERYQPDMSREDAEQTAVDISLEIVDKLYDKTAGFYFMTPFNRFGLVGKILEAIHTKYQ
;
A
#
# COMPACT_ATOMS: atom_id res chain seq x y z
N MET A 1 21.80 -30.54 8.56
CA MET A 1 20.53 -30.15 9.22
C MET A 1 20.07 -28.83 8.63
N LYS A 2 18.83 -28.75 8.12
CA LYS A 2 18.28 -27.50 7.56
C LYS A 2 17.93 -26.50 8.66
N LEU A 3 17.99 -25.20 8.37
CA LEU A 3 17.66 -24.14 9.34
C LEU A 3 16.26 -24.32 9.94
N LYS A 4 15.28 -24.68 9.12
CA LYS A 4 13.90 -24.92 9.55
C LYS A 4 13.78 -25.99 10.63
N GLU A 5 14.52 -27.08 10.49
CA GLU A 5 14.57 -28.18 11.47
C GLU A 5 15.25 -27.71 12.77
N TYR A 6 16.35 -26.99 12.64
CA TYR A 6 17.08 -26.45 13.78
C TYR A 6 16.22 -25.50 14.62
N LEU A 7 15.49 -24.60 13.96
CA LEU A 7 14.64 -23.60 14.61
C LEU A 7 13.44 -24.19 15.35
N GLN A 8 13.06 -25.44 15.11
CA GLN A 8 11.99 -26.08 15.91
C GLN A 8 12.35 -26.13 17.40
N ASN A 9 13.60 -26.43 17.72
CA ASN A 9 14.04 -26.67 19.09
C ASN A 9 15.07 -25.64 19.60
N HIS A 10 15.67 -24.89 18.69
CA HIS A 10 16.77 -23.98 19.02
C HIS A 10 16.49 -22.57 18.52
N ARG A 11 17.13 -21.61 19.16
CA ARG A 11 17.26 -20.24 18.70
C ARG A 11 18.56 -20.09 17.92
N VAL A 12 18.60 -19.20 16.95
CA VAL A 12 19.80 -18.86 16.19
C VAL A 12 20.21 -17.42 16.44
N ILE A 13 21.49 -17.19 16.66
CA ILE A 13 22.08 -15.86 16.71
C ILE A 13 22.68 -15.57 15.33
N ALA A 14 22.17 -14.51 14.70
CA ALA A 14 22.71 -13.99 13.46
C ALA A 14 23.85 -12.98 13.75
N ASP A 15 24.56 -12.63 12.69
CA ASP A 15 25.57 -11.58 12.73
C ASP A 15 25.00 -10.19 13.02
N GLY A 16 25.88 -9.18 13.02
CA GLY A 16 25.55 -7.77 13.15
C GLY A 16 25.70 -7.00 11.82
N ALA A 17 26.01 -5.71 11.92
CA ALA A 17 26.16 -4.85 10.76
C ALA A 17 27.39 -5.22 9.92
N MET A 18 27.21 -5.33 8.60
CA MET A 18 28.33 -5.41 7.67
C MET A 18 28.78 -4.00 7.26
N GLY A 19 27.91 -3.19 6.64
CA GLY A 19 28.28 -1.90 6.07
C GLY A 19 28.85 -0.92 7.10
N THR A 20 28.12 -0.59 8.17
CA THR A 20 28.59 0.38 9.19
C THR A 20 29.82 -0.12 9.96
N TYR A 21 30.00 -1.43 10.10
CA TYR A 21 31.19 -1.97 10.72
C TYR A 21 32.40 -1.93 9.76
N PHE A 22 32.19 -2.19 8.48
CA PHE A 22 33.21 -2.07 7.43
C PHE A 22 33.74 -0.63 7.34
N GLU A 23 32.84 0.36 7.23
CA GLU A 23 33.19 1.78 7.18
C GLU A 23 34.00 2.23 8.42
N LYS A 24 33.57 1.79 9.60
CA LYS A 24 34.30 2.10 10.86
C LYS A 24 35.66 1.45 10.91
N LYS A 25 35.78 0.23 10.43
CA LYS A 25 37.01 -0.57 10.55
C LYS A 25 38.07 -0.23 9.49
N TYR A 26 37.60 0.15 8.30
CA TYR A 26 38.44 0.45 7.15
C TYR A 26 38.12 1.85 6.56
N PRO A 27 38.26 2.91 7.35
CA PRO A 27 37.89 4.27 6.96
C PRO A 27 38.74 4.82 5.80
N GLU A 28 39.82 4.14 5.44
CA GLU A 28 40.65 4.48 4.29
C GLU A 28 40.03 4.04 2.94
N LEU A 29 38.98 3.21 2.97
CA LEU A 29 38.30 2.74 1.76
C LEU A 29 37.06 3.61 1.50
N ASP A 30 37.14 4.40 0.43
CA ASP A 30 36.07 5.34 0.02
C ASP A 30 35.05 4.65 -0.91
N TYR A 31 34.51 3.49 -0.48
CA TYR A 31 33.44 2.78 -1.17
C TYR A 31 32.64 1.88 -0.22
N ILE A 32 31.43 1.53 -0.64
CA ILE A 32 30.53 0.69 0.15
C ILE A 32 31.08 -0.74 0.32
N SER A 33 30.64 -1.41 1.40
CA SER A 33 31.12 -2.76 1.74
C SER A 33 30.94 -3.79 0.61
N GLU A 34 29.88 -3.70 -0.18
CA GLU A 34 29.62 -4.63 -1.28
C GLU A 34 30.72 -4.59 -2.35
N LYS A 35 31.26 -3.40 -2.69
CA LYS A 35 32.39 -3.30 -3.63
C LYS A 35 33.63 -4.01 -3.10
N ALA A 36 33.78 -4.14 -1.80
CA ALA A 36 34.89 -4.87 -1.21
C ALA A 36 34.85 -6.38 -1.50
N ASN A 37 33.71 -6.95 -1.89
CA ASN A 37 33.67 -8.35 -2.33
C ASN A 37 34.63 -8.62 -3.49
N ILE A 38 34.88 -7.60 -4.33
CA ILE A 38 35.79 -7.68 -5.47
C ILE A 38 37.16 -7.02 -5.17
N PHE A 39 37.13 -5.82 -4.57
CA PHE A 39 38.34 -5.00 -4.43
C PHE A 39 39.15 -5.26 -3.14
N ALA A 40 38.51 -5.82 -2.10
CA ALA A 40 39.15 -6.12 -0.81
C ALA A 40 38.56 -7.38 -0.16
N PRO A 41 38.54 -8.54 -0.84
CA PRO A 41 37.88 -9.76 -0.39
C PRO A 41 38.33 -10.25 1.01
N ASP A 42 39.61 -10.12 1.31
CA ASP A 42 40.17 -10.52 2.61
C ASP A 42 39.58 -9.72 3.78
N LYS A 43 39.26 -8.44 3.55
CA LYS A 43 38.63 -7.60 4.57
C LYS A 43 37.19 -8.03 4.85
N VAL A 44 36.45 -8.42 3.82
CA VAL A 44 35.09 -8.97 3.96
C VAL A 44 35.14 -10.29 4.71
N LYS A 45 36.01 -11.22 4.32
CA LYS A 45 36.21 -12.50 5.02
C LYS A 45 36.59 -12.30 6.48
N GLN A 46 37.44 -11.34 6.78
CA GLN A 46 37.84 -11.02 8.14
C GLN A 46 36.61 -10.61 8.99
N ILE A 47 35.72 -9.76 8.48
CA ILE A 47 34.50 -9.35 9.20
C ILE A 47 33.60 -10.55 9.45
N HIS A 48 33.37 -11.40 8.45
CA HIS A 48 32.59 -12.61 8.61
C HIS A 48 33.17 -13.53 9.69
N ARG A 49 34.49 -13.70 9.68
CA ARG A 49 35.19 -14.49 10.70
C ARG A 49 35.02 -13.92 12.10
N GLU A 50 35.13 -12.61 12.27
CA GLU A 50 34.95 -11.94 13.58
C GLU A 50 33.54 -12.15 14.14
N TYR A 51 32.51 -12.16 13.29
CA TYR A 51 31.15 -12.49 13.71
C TYR A 51 31.02 -13.95 14.13
N LEU A 52 31.62 -14.88 13.39
CA LEU A 52 31.64 -16.30 13.75
C LEU A 52 32.34 -16.55 15.08
N GLU A 53 33.50 -15.93 15.30
CA GLU A 53 34.27 -15.96 16.56
C GLU A 53 33.50 -15.34 17.73
N SER A 54 32.56 -14.44 17.42
CA SER A 54 31.69 -13.80 18.39
C SER A 54 30.39 -14.58 18.69
N GLY A 55 30.20 -15.77 18.10
CA GLY A 55 29.07 -16.63 18.39
C GLY A 55 27.93 -16.55 17.37
N ALA A 56 28.06 -15.80 16.28
CA ALA A 56 27.09 -15.86 15.19
C ALA A 56 27.01 -17.27 14.59
N ARG A 57 25.78 -17.74 14.33
CA ARG A 57 25.49 -19.04 13.74
C ARG A 57 24.61 -18.94 12.49
N LEU A 58 24.11 -17.75 12.18
CA LEU A 58 23.50 -17.38 10.90
C LEU A 58 24.30 -16.18 10.36
N LEU A 59 25.00 -16.41 9.25
CA LEU A 59 25.83 -15.40 8.60
C LEU A 59 25.11 -14.89 7.35
N ARG A 60 25.00 -13.58 7.17
CA ARG A 60 24.45 -12.93 5.97
C ARG A 60 25.57 -12.62 5.00
N THR A 61 25.35 -12.84 3.71
CA THR A 61 26.30 -12.40 2.67
C THR A 61 26.41 -10.87 2.63
N ASN A 62 27.56 -10.34 2.21
CA ASN A 62 27.78 -8.92 2.02
C ASN A 62 27.22 -8.45 0.67
N THR A 63 25.89 -8.49 0.52
CA THR A 63 25.20 -8.27 -0.76
C THR A 63 23.88 -7.50 -0.62
N PHE A 64 23.67 -6.83 0.51
CA PHE A 64 22.47 -6.04 0.79
C PHE A 64 22.17 -4.99 -0.30
N ALA A 65 23.16 -4.26 -0.73
CA ALA A 65 23.06 -3.22 -1.76
C ALA A 65 23.62 -3.67 -3.13
N SER A 66 23.76 -4.99 -3.37
CA SER A 66 24.22 -5.51 -4.66
C SER A 66 23.10 -5.47 -5.70
N ASN A 67 22.89 -4.31 -6.30
CA ASN A 67 21.87 -4.03 -7.30
C ASN A 67 22.40 -3.08 -8.39
N THR A 68 21.68 -2.98 -9.51
CA THR A 68 22.11 -2.17 -10.67
C THR A 68 22.19 -0.68 -10.36
N MET A 69 21.37 -0.17 -9.45
CA MET A 69 21.39 1.24 -9.02
C MET A 69 22.71 1.61 -8.33
N VAL A 70 23.30 0.67 -7.61
CA VAL A 70 24.51 0.88 -6.79
C VAL A 70 25.77 0.46 -7.52
N LEU A 71 25.74 -0.66 -8.26
CA LEU A 71 26.89 -1.25 -8.92
C LEU A 71 26.98 -0.93 -10.41
N GLY A 72 25.91 -0.37 -11.01
CA GLY A 72 25.90 0.15 -12.38
C GLY A 72 25.23 -0.77 -13.40
N ASN A 73 25.60 -2.03 -13.49
CA ASN A 73 25.01 -2.97 -14.45
C ASN A 73 24.83 -4.38 -13.87
N MET A 74 24.03 -5.19 -14.57
CA MET A 74 23.66 -6.53 -14.10
C MET A 74 24.85 -7.50 -14.04
N GLU A 75 25.84 -7.37 -14.93
CA GLU A 75 27.02 -8.24 -14.93
C GLU A 75 27.84 -8.05 -13.64
N GLU A 76 28.10 -6.80 -13.29
CA GLU A 76 28.77 -6.43 -12.03
C GLU A 76 27.96 -6.88 -10.79
N VAL A 77 26.63 -6.77 -10.84
CA VAL A 77 25.76 -7.26 -9.76
C VAL A 77 25.92 -8.76 -9.57
N LEU A 78 25.82 -9.54 -10.65
CA LEU A 78 25.90 -11.01 -10.56
C LEU A 78 27.30 -11.50 -10.14
N GLU A 79 28.37 -10.82 -10.61
CA GLU A 79 29.73 -11.10 -10.16
C GLU A 79 29.87 -10.82 -8.65
N ASN A 80 29.38 -9.67 -8.20
CA ASN A 80 29.43 -9.26 -6.79
C ASN A 80 28.66 -10.20 -5.89
N VAL A 81 27.45 -10.61 -6.28
CA VAL A 81 26.61 -11.56 -5.55
C VAL A 81 27.30 -12.92 -5.38
N ARG A 82 27.87 -13.47 -6.46
CA ARG A 82 28.63 -14.72 -6.40
C ARG A 82 29.88 -14.61 -5.54
N ALA A 83 30.60 -13.48 -5.64
CA ALA A 83 31.78 -13.24 -4.82
C ALA A 83 31.41 -13.12 -3.32
N GLY A 84 30.38 -12.35 -2.99
CA GLY A 84 29.91 -12.18 -1.60
C GLY A 84 29.47 -13.51 -0.96
N TYR A 85 28.76 -14.35 -1.72
CA TYR A 85 28.35 -15.68 -1.24
C TYR A 85 29.55 -16.58 -1.00
N ARG A 86 30.49 -16.64 -1.97
CA ARG A 86 31.72 -17.43 -1.86
C ARG A 86 32.57 -17.03 -0.67
N LEU A 87 32.79 -15.72 -0.46
CA LEU A 87 33.60 -15.19 0.66
C LEU A 87 33.02 -15.58 2.03
N ALA A 88 31.70 -15.51 2.18
CA ALA A 88 31.04 -15.92 3.40
C ALA A 88 31.14 -17.45 3.62
N ALA A 89 30.97 -18.23 2.56
CA ALA A 89 31.12 -19.69 2.60
C ALA A 89 32.56 -20.10 2.98
N GLU A 90 33.58 -19.48 2.36
CA GLU A 90 34.99 -19.69 2.70
C GLU A 90 35.30 -19.33 4.18
N ALA A 91 34.77 -18.21 4.67
CA ALA A 91 34.94 -17.82 6.08
C ALA A 91 34.33 -18.85 7.04
N ILE A 92 33.17 -19.43 6.70
CA ILE A 92 32.54 -20.51 7.48
C ILE A 92 33.40 -21.77 7.47
N GLU A 93 33.91 -22.17 6.30
CA GLU A 93 34.77 -23.36 6.20
C GLU A 93 36.09 -23.19 6.97
N GLU A 94 36.74 -22.04 6.84
CA GLU A 94 37.97 -21.73 7.59
C GLU A 94 37.72 -21.73 9.10
N TYR A 95 36.60 -21.15 9.54
CA TYR A 95 36.22 -21.14 10.95
C TYR A 95 35.94 -22.55 11.47
N LYS A 96 35.16 -23.37 10.74
CA LYS A 96 34.89 -24.79 11.12
C LYS A 96 36.17 -25.58 11.29
N LYS A 97 37.17 -25.41 10.41
CA LYS A 97 38.47 -26.09 10.52
C LYS A 97 39.26 -25.66 11.76
N SER A 98 39.03 -24.44 12.28
CA SER A 98 39.67 -23.95 13.49
C SER A 98 38.97 -24.39 14.80
N CYS A 99 37.74 -24.84 14.73
CA CYS A 99 36.95 -25.28 15.88
C CYS A 99 37.30 -26.70 16.32
N ARG A 100 37.31 -26.96 17.65
CA ARG A 100 37.51 -28.31 18.23
C ARG A 100 36.25 -29.15 18.16
N GLU A 101 35.10 -28.52 18.18
CA GLU A 101 33.78 -29.15 18.13
C GLU A 101 33.07 -28.77 16.84
N GLU A 102 32.25 -29.68 16.32
CA GLU A 102 31.43 -29.42 15.14
C GLU A 102 30.40 -28.30 15.44
N GLN A 103 30.41 -27.23 14.65
CA GLN A 103 29.52 -26.12 14.80
C GLN A 103 28.49 -26.10 13.67
N THR A 104 27.21 -26.03 14.03
CA THR A 104 26.13 -25.79 13.07
C THR A 104 26.10 -24.30 12.72
N ILE A 105 26.41 -23.96 11.48
CA ILE A 105 26.43 -22.58 10.97
C ILE A 105 25.63 -22.54 9.68
N PHE A 106 24.82 -21.53 9.55
CA PHE A 106 23.96 -21.28 8.40
C PHE A 106 24.45 -20.06 7.61
N LEU A 107 24.38 -20.14 6.28
CA LEU A 107 24.72 -19.06 5.37
C LEU A 107 23.45 -18.59 4.66
N ALA A 108 23.16 -17.30 4.71
CA ALA A 108 22.00 -16.70 4.09
C ALA A 108 22.40 -15.75 2.96
N ALA A 109 21.80 -15.95 1.80
CA ALA A 109 21.78 -15.00 0.70
C ALA A 109 20.99 -13.76 1.13
N ASN A 110 21.65 -12.61 1.20
CA ASN A 110 21.09 -11.40 1.77
C ASN A 110 20.79 -10.36 0.69
N MET A 111 19.56 -9.84 0.68
CA MET A 111 19.10 -8.83 -0.28
C MET A 111 18.31 -7.73 0.41
N GLY A 112 18.64 -6.48 0.03
CA GLY A 112 17.84 -5.30 0.38
C GLY A 112 16.71 -5.04 -0.61
N GLN A 113 15.98 -3.95 -0.40
CA GLN A 113 14.98 -3.51 -1.35
C GLN A 113 15.61 -2.93 -2.60
N LEU A 114 15.09 -3.33 -3.76
CA LEU A 114 15.34 -2.66 -5.03
C LEU A 114 14.35 -1.50 -5.20
N TYR A 115 14.85 -0.35 -5.64
CA TYR A 115 14.04 0.84 -5.87
C TYR A 115 13.84 1.03 -7.38
N PRO A 116 12.63 1.44 -7.82
CA PRO A 116 12.41 1.76 -9.21
C PRO A 116 13.28 2.97 -9.59
N THR A 117 14.10 2.81 -10.61
CA THR A 117 14.55 3.90 -11.46
C THR A 117 13.40 4.30 -12.40
N GLU A 118 13.60 5.09 -13.44
CA GLU A 118 12.53 5.49 -14.38
C GLU A 118 11.86 4.31 -15.12
N ASP A 119 12.28 3.08 -14.87
CA ASP A 119 11.83 1.85 -15.50
C ASP A 119 10.61 1.22 -14.81
N THR A 120 9.90 0.39 -15.57
CA THR A 120 8.64 -0.23 -15.21
C THR A 120 8.77 -1.27 -14.07
N GLU A 121 7.67 -1.57 -13.38
CA GLU A 121 7.60 -2.61 -12.32
C GLU A 121 8.17 -3.98 -12.77
N ASP A 122 8.09 -4.31 -14.06
CA ASP A 122 8.58 -5.56 -14.62
C ASP A 122 10.11 -5.68 -14.56
N THR A 123 10.86 -4.57 -14.70
CA THR A 123 12.32 -4.58 -14.66
C THR A 123 12.88 -4.89 -13.29
N ILE A 124 12.24 -4.41 -12.22
CA ILE A 124 12.65 -4.69 -10.83
C ILE A 124 12.45 -6.18 -10.49
N LEU A 125 11.33 -6.75 -10.89
CA LEU A 125 11.05 -8.15 -10.66
C LEU A 125 12.06 -9.06 -11.38
N GLU A 126 12.42 -8.71 -12.60
CA GLU A 126 13.43 -9.45 -13.39
C GLU A 126 14.85 -9.29 -12.81
N GLU A 127 15.18 -8.15 -12.22
CA GLU A 127 16.45 -7.97 -11.51
C GLU A 127 16.51 -8.88 -10.28
N TYR A 128 15.46 -8.88 -9.44
CA TYR A 128 15.35 -9.79 -8.30
C TYR A 128 15.50 -11.27 -8.71
N LYS A 129 14.83 -11.71 -9.77
CA LYS A 129 14.92 -13.09 -10.27
C LYS A 129 16.35 -13.47 -10.63
N LYS A 130 17.05 -12.60 -11.39
CA LYS A 130 18.44 -12.85 -11.80
C LYS A 130 19.39 -12.94 -10.60
N ILE A 131 19.20 -12.08 -9.58
CA ILE A 131 19.98 -12.14 -8.33
C ILE A 131 19.68 -13.45 -7.59
N CYS A 132 18.41 -13.84 -7.49
CA CYS A 132 18.02 -15.10 -6.85
C CYS A 132 18.60 -16.32 -7.58
N ASP A 133 18.58 -16.34 -8.91
CA ASP A 133 19.18 -17.42 -9.70
C ASP A 133 20.69 -17.51 -9.44
N ALA A 134 21.40 -16.38 -9.39
CA ALA A 134 22.84 -16.37 -9.06
C ALA A 134 23.13 -16.95 -7.66
N PHE A 135 22.27 -16.70 -6.68
CA PHE A 135 22.39 -17.33 -5.36
C PHE A 135 22.06 -18.83 -5.38
N LEU A 136 21.00 -19.22 -6.11
CA LEU A 136 20.65 -20.64 -6.28
C LEU A 136 21.76 -21.42 -6.98
N ASP A 137 22.40 -20.84 -7.99
CA ASP A 137 23.59 -21.41 -8.68
C ASP A 137 24.78 -21.59 -7.72
N CYS A 138 24.90 -20.73 -6.69
CA CYS A 138 25.89 -20.88 -5.63
C CYS A 138 25.50 -21.89 -4.55
N GLY A 139 24.30 -22.49 -4.63
CA GLY A 139 23.79 -23.43 -3.65
C GLY A 139 23.16 -22.79 -2.41
N ALA A 140 22.59 -21.60 -2.52
CA ALA A 140 21.93 -20.94 -1.41
C ALA A 140 20.69 -21.70 -0.95
N GLU A 141 20.65 -22.05 0.33
CA GLU A 141 19.52 -22.72 1.00
C GLU A 141 18.71 -21.78 1.90
N ILE A 142 19.15 -20.53 2.09
CA ILE A 142 18.50 -19.53 2.93
C ILE A 142 18.53 -18.19 2.22
N PHE A 143 17.37 -17.55 2.11
CA PHE A 143 17.21 -16.19 1.57
C PHE A 143 16.69 -15.26 2.65
N ILE A 144 17.32 -14.09 2.80
CA ILE A 144 16.89 -13.02 3.67
C ILE A 144 16.64 -11.77 2.84
N PHE A 145 15.41 -11.28 2.87
CA PHE A 145 15.03 -9.97 2.35
C PHE A 145 14.92 -9.01 3.53
N GLU A 146 15.82 -8.05 3.64
CA GLU A 146 15.88 -7.21 4.83
C GLU A 146 15.60 -5.72 4.56
N THR A 147 15.19 -5.02 5.61
CA THR A 147 14.95 -3.55 5.62
C THR A 147 13.84 -3.13 4.65
N LEU A 148 12.86 -4.01 4.46
CA LEU A 148 11.74 -3.77 3.55
C LEU A 148 10.80 -2.70 4.12
N PRO A 149 10.33 -1.74 3.31
CA PRO A 149 9.28 -0.79 3.71
C PRO A 149 7.86 -1.35 3.50
N GLY A 150 7.71 -2.50 2.83
CA GLY A 150 6.44 -3.11 2.51
C GLY A 150 6.59 -4.40 1.71
N PHE A 151 5.51 -4.87 1.10
CA PHE A 151 5.45 -6.17 0.42
C PHE A 151 5.63 -6.09 -1.11
N ALA A 152 6.02 -4.94 -1.65
CA ALA A 152 6.25 -4.82 -3.09
C ALA A 152 7.21 -5.91 -3.59
N TYR A 153 6.78 -6.68 -4.60
CA TYR A 153 7.51 -7.80 -5.24
C TYR A 153 7.77 -9.03 -4.35
N ILE A 154 7.67 -8.93 -3.01
CA ILE A 154 8.10 -9.98 -2.07
C ILE A 154 7.35 -11.29 -2.30
N GLN A 155 6.03 -11.25 -2.48
CA GLN A 155 5.27 -12.46 -2.76
C GLN A 155 5.73 -13.12 -4.05
N ALA A 156 5.81 -12.35 -5.14
CA ALA A 156 6.21 -12.88 -6.46
C ALA A 156 7.63 -13.49 -6.44
N ILE A 157 8.56 -12.90 -5.68
CA ILE A 157 9.92 -13.41 -5.56
C ILE A 157 9.98 -14.62 -4.63
N ALA A 158 9.24 -14.65 -3.53
CA ALA A 158 9.18 -15.81 -2.66
C ALA A 158 8.57 -17.02 -3.39
N ASP A 159 7.50 -16.81 -4.16
CA ASP A 159 6.90 -17.85 -5.01
C ASP A 159 7.91 -18.33 -6.08
N TYR A 160 8.63 -17.41 -6.72
CA TYR A 160 9.67 -17.73 -7.70
C TYR A 160 10.79 -18.63 -7.13
N ILE A 161 11.27 -18.32 -5.93
CA ILE A 161 12.28 -19.15 -5.23
C ILE A 161 11.68 -20.50 -4.85
N ARG A 162 10.44 -20.52 -4.35
CA ARG A 162 9.76 -21.74 -3.90
C ARG A 162 9.50 -22.73 -5.04
N GLU A 163 9.24 -22.24 -6.26
CA GLU A 163 9.11 -23.08 -7.46
C GLU A 163 10.42 -23.80 -7.85
N ARG A 164 11.58 -23.30 -7.42
CA ARG A 164 12.92 -23.76 -7.82
C ARG A 164 13.69 -24.45 -6.72
N SER A 165 13.32 -24.24 -5.46
CA SER A 165 14.05 -24.78 -4.31
C SER A 165 13.20 -24.89 -3.06
N ASP A 166 13.64 -25.70 -2.11
CA ASP A 166 13.13 -25.77 -0.74
C ASP A 166 13.86 -24.80 0.21
N ALA A 167 14.45 -23.73 -0.31
CA ALA A 167 15.20 -22.77 0.49
C ALA A 167 14.32 -22.12 1.55
N PHE A 168 14.90 -21.84 2.71
CA PHE A 168 14.26 -21.09 3.78
C PHE A 168 14.18 -19.60 3.43
N ILE A 169 13.00 -19.01 3.52
CA ILE A 169 12.77 -17.60 3.15
C ILE A 169 12.36 -16.78 4.37
N LEU A 170 13.20 -15.80 4.72
CA LEU A 170 12.95 -14.81 5.79
C LEU A 170 12.74 -13.42 5.17
N VAL A 171 11.65 -12.76 5.54
CA VAL A 171 11.37 -11.37 5.17
C VAL A 171 11.40 -10.46 6.40
N GLN A 172 12.14 -9.35 6.34
CA GLN A 172 12.33 -8.44 7.47
C GLN A 172 11.97 -7.02 7.10
N PHE A 173 11.26 -6.35 7.99
CA PHE A 173 10.71 -5.00 7.79
C PHE A 173 11.34 -4.00 8.74
N ALA A 174 11.59 -2.79 8.22
CA ALA A 174 12.08 -1.66 9.01
C ALA A 174 10.90 -0.78 9.47
N PHE A 175 10.87 -0.49 10.76
CA PHE A 175 9.87 0.38 11.40
C PHE A 175 10.51 1.64 11.95
N ASP A 176 9.73 2.71 12.00
CA ASP A 176 10.07 3.90 12.77
C ASP A 176 9.67 3.77 14.26
N LYS A 177 9.93 4.81 15.05
CA LYS A 177 9.60 4.83 16.50
C LYS A 177 8.10 4.78 16.79
N SER A 178 7.27 5.12 15.84
CA SER A 178 5.80 5.06 15.96
C SER A 178 5.21 3.70 15.61
N GLY A 179 6.05 2.76 15.15
CA GLY A 179 5.65 1.40 14.81
C GLY A 179 5.10 1.24 13.39
N TYR A 180 5.47 2.14 12.49
CA TYR A 180 5.08 2.07 11.09
C TYR A 180 6.29 1.92 10.16
N THR A 181 6.12 1.19 9.08
CA THR A 181 7.09 1.14 7.99
C THR A 181 7.02 2.44 7.17
N LYS A 182 8.01 2.69 6.30
CA LYS A 182 7.97 3.81 5.34
C LYS A 182 6.78 3.75 4.39
N ALA A 183 6.22 2.58 4.12
CA ALA A 183 5.00 2.40 3.35
C ALA A 183 3.72 2.57 4.20
N GLY A 184 3.85 2.88 5.49
CA GLY A 184 2.74 3.14 6.40
C GLY A 184 2.08 1.89 7.00
N LEU A 185 2.69 0.70 6.86
CA LEU A 185 2.21 -0.52 7.50
C LEU A 185 2.56 -0.52 8.99
N SER A 186 1.60 -0.85 9.85
CA SER A 186 1.87 -1.09 11.26
C SER A 186 2.57 -2.44 11.49
N VAL A 187 3.13 -2.61 12.69
CA VAL A 187 3.69 -3.90 13.12
C VAL A 187 2.67 -5.03 13.00
N SER A 188 1.41 -4.80 13.41
CA SER A 188 0.34 -5.80 13.38
C SER A 188 -0.05 -6.18 11.95
N ALA A 189 -0.32 -5.20 11.07
CA ALA A 189 -0.67 -5.45 9.67
C ALA A 189 0.44 -6.17 8.93
N MET A 190 1.68 -5.75 9.15
CA MET A 190 2.84 -6.41 8.55
C MET A 190 2.92 -7.88 8.96
N MET A 191 2.78 -8.19 10.25
CA MET A 191 2.84 -9.57 10.75
C MET A 191 1.72 -10.44 10.18
N GLN A 192 0.48 -9.95 10.15
CA GLN A 192 -0.66 -10.67 9.59
C GLN A 192 -0.44 -11.00 8.11
N LYS A 193 0.00 -10.01 7.34
CA LYS A 193 0.27 -10.17 5.90
C LYS A 193 1.44 -11.12 5.64
N ALA A 194 2.54 -11.00 6.40
CA ALA A 194 3.68 -11.90 6.29
C ALA A 194 3.33 -13.35 6.68
N ALA A 195 2.51 -13.53 7.72
CA ALA A 195 2.04 -14.85 8.14
C ALA A 195 1.15 -15.53 7.10
N ALA A 196 0.41 -14.76 6.31
CA ALA A 196 -0.46 -15.27 5.24
C ALA A 196 0.30 -15.69 3.97
N LEU A 197 1.56 -15.31 3.78
CA LEU A 197 2.36 -15.68 2.62
C LEU A 197 2.87 -17.13 2.74
N GLU A 198 2.27 -18.10 2.04
CA GLU A 198 2.62 -19.52 2.14
C GLU A 198 4.09 -19.79 1.78
N SER A 199 4.63 -19.06 0.80
CA SER A 199 6.01 -19.22 0.32
C SER A 199 7.09 -18.74 1.29
N VAL A 200 6.72 -18.01 2.36
CA VAL A 200 7.63 -17.44 3.36
C VAL A 200 7.66 -18.32 4.60
N ASP A 201 8.84 -18.66 5.11
CA ASP A 201 9.01 -19.48 6.33
C ASP A 201 9.11 -18.65 7.60
N ALA A 202 9.66 -17.44 7.50
CA ALA A 202 9.89 -16.54 8.63
C ALA A 202 9.66 -15.08 8.26
N TYR A 203 9.26 -14.27 9.24
CA TYR A 203 9.19 -12.82 9.12
C TYR A 203 9.86 -12.14 10.31
N GLY A 204 10.12 -10.85 10.21
CA GLY A 204 10.72 -10.17 11.34
C GLY A 204 10.98 -8.69 11.17
N PHE A 205 11.79 -8.20 12.08
CA PHE A 205 12.05 -6.80 12.34
C PHE A 205 13.56 -6.55 12.24
N ASN A 206 13.96 -5.63 11.37
CA ASN A 206 15.36 -5.22 11.32
C ASN A 206 15.49 -3.72 11.01
N CYS A 207 16.61 -3.14 11.44
CA CYS A 207 16.89 -1.72 11.22
C CYS A 207 15.78 -0.76 11.74
N GLY A 208 15.77 0.50 11.30
CA GLY A 208 14.76 1.51 11.64
C GLY A 208 14.75 1.96 13.10
N VAL A 209 14.71 1.03 14.05
CA VAL A 209 14.70 1.31 15.50
C VAL A 209 15.80 0.60 16.26
N ALA A 210 16.20 1.17 17.40
CA ALA A 210 17.09 0.53 18.35
C ALA A 210 16.33 -0.49 19.23
N ALA A 211 17.06 -1.41 19.87
CA ALA A 211 16.51 -2.54 20.62
C ALA A 211 15.44 -2.17 21.66
N ALA A 212 15.60 -1.04 22.36
CA ALA A 212 14.61 -0.61 23.35
C ALA A 212 13.26 -0.23 22.76
N HIS A 213 13.25 0.44 21.61
CA HIS A 213 11.99 0.76 20.92
C HIS A 213 11.39 -0.48 20.27
N LEU A 214 12.19 -1.37 19.69
CA LEU A 214 11.67 -2.65 19.19
C LEU A 214 11.01 -3.45 20.30
N LYS A 215 11.65 -3.54 21.48
CA LYS A 215 11.04 -4.18 22.66
C LYS A 215 9.68 -3.55 22.99
N GLN A 216 9.57 -2.22 22.95
CA GLN A 216 8.31 -1.52 23.24
C GLN A 216 7.25 -1.82 22.18
N LEU A 217 7.61 -1.84 20.90
CA LEU A 217 6.71 -2.19 19.80
C LEU A 217 6.19 -3.62 19.92
N LEU A 218 7.00 -4.54 20.46
CA LEU A 218 6.64 -5.94 20.66
C LEU A 218 5.99 -6.23 22.04
N LYS A 219 5.78 -5.23 22.88
CA LYS A 219 5.33 -5.44 24.28
C LYS A 219 4.03 -6.24 24.36
N ASP A 220 3.01 -5.81 23.63
CA ASP A 220 1.67 -6.38 23.66
C ASP A 220 1.33 -7.16 22.37
N VAL A 221 2.37 -7.57 21.63
CA VAL A 221 2.22 -8.29 20.36
C VAL A 221 2.02 -9.78 20.61
N THR A 222 1.01 -10.34 19.94
CA THR A 222 0.82 -11.76 19.71
C THR A 222 1.17 -12.09 18.26
N PHE A 223 1.90 -13.18 18.03
CA PHE A 223 2.39 -13.51 16.70
C PHE A 223 1.35 -14.32 15.91
N PRO A 224 0.92 -13.89 14.71
CA PRO A 224 0.01 -14.65 13.90
C PRO A 224 0.69 -15.86 13.25
N GLY A 225 0.01 -16.99 13.23
CA GLY A 225 0.46 -18.23 12.56
C GLY A 225 1.66 -18.91 13.22
N ASN A 226 2.14 -19.98 12.55
CA ASN A 226 3.22 -20.84 13.05
C ASN A 226 4.59 -20.53 12.42
N LYS A 227 4.78 -19.35 11.82
CA LYS A 227 6.06 -18.99 11.20
C LYS A 227 7.11 -18.62 12.23
N PHE A 228 8.38 -18.75 11.85
CA PHE A 228 9.47 -18.28 12.66
C PHE A 228 9.54 -16.74 12.66
N VAL A 229 10.09 -16.17 13.73
CA VAL A 229 10.17 -14.72 13.90
C VAL A 229 11.61 -14.29 14.15
N SER A 230 12.05 -13.22 13.51
CA SER A 230 13.38 -12.64 13.68
C SER A 230 13.33 -11.22 14.26
N ALA A 231 14.39 -10.84 15.00
CA ALA A 231 14.59 -9.49 15.53
C ALA A 231 16.07 -9.08 15.44
N MET A 232 16.36 -8.08 14.61
CA MET A 232 17.71 -7.56 14.36
C MET A 232 17.70 -6.01 14.38
N PRO A 233 17.50 -5.38 15.55
CA PRO A 233 17.46 -3.92 15.66
C PRO A 233 18.84 -3.30 15.52
N ASN A 234 18.85 -1.96 15.37
CA ASN A 234 20.09 -1.17 15.40
C ASN A 234 20.73 -1.16 16.79
N GLY A 235 22.04 -1.02 16.86
CA GLY A 235 22.78 -0.88 18.11
C GLY A 235 22.37 0.37 18.90
N SER A 236 22.13 1.46 18.19
CA SER A 236 21.58 2.73 18.71
C SER A 236 20.93 3.52 17.57
N TYR A 237 20.48 4.75 17.84
CA TYR A 237 20.12 5.68 16.77
C TYR A 237 21.36 6.34 16.19
N PRO A 238 21.39 6.54 14.85
CA PRO A 238 22.47 7.28 14.23
C PRO A 238 22.44 8.76 14.63
N TYR A 239 23.61 9.37 14.76
CA TYR A 239 23.80 10.81 14.84
C TYR A 239 24.97 11.23 13.95
N GLU A 240 24.95 12.44 13.48
CA GLU A 240 26.02 12.97 12.63
C GLU A 240 27.13 13.56 13.49
N LEU A 241 28.35 13.12 13.24
CA LEU A 241 29.57 13.68 13.87
C LEU A 241 30.60 13.96 12.78
N ARG A 242 30.89 15.23 12.52
CA ARG A 242 31.86 15.69 11.51
C ARG A 242 31.59 15.14 10.10
N GLY A 243 30.31 15.09 9.70
CA GLY A 243 29.90 14.58 8.39
C GLY A 243 29.86 13.05 8.27
N MET A 244 30.10 12.32 9.35
CA MET A 244 30.00 10.85 9.39
C MET A 244 28.82 10.41 10.24
N THR A 245 28.14 9.37 9.80
CA THR A 245 27.08 8.71 10.58
C THR A 245 27.72 7.82 11.66
N VAL A 246 27.43 8.13 12.92
CA VAL A 246 28.00 7.44 14.08
C VAL A 246 26.89 6.83 14.93
N TYR A 247 27.16 5.68 15.54
CA TYR A 247 26.28 5.01 16.47
C TYR A 247 26.88 5.00 17.88
N SER A 248 26.07 5.27 18.91
CA SER A 248 26.51 5.18 20.30
C SER A 248 26.83 3.74 20.67
N ASN A 249 27.96 3.51 21.31
CA ASN A 249 28.32 2.18 21.80
C ASN A 249 27.71 1.94 23.19
N ASN A 250 26.71 1.08 23.28
CA ASN A 250 26.06 0.65 24.54
C ASN A 250 25.65 -0.81 24.50
N GLU A 251 26.62 -1.70 24.35
CA GLU A 251 26.43 -3.15 24.22
C GLU A 251 25.62 -3.75 25.37
N ASN A 252 25.94 -3.38 26.62
CA ASN A 252 25.24 -3.94 27.78
C ASN A 252 23.75 -3.57 27.81
N TYR A 253 23.42 -2.35 27.39
CA TYR A 253 22.04 -1.92 27.29
C TYR A 253 21.31 -2.64 26.16
N TYR A 254 21.96 -2.74 24.99
CA TYR A 254 21.44 -3.48 23.85
C TYR A 254 21.11 -4.93 24.22
N VAL A 255 22.07 -5.65 24.81
CA VAL A 255 21.90 -7.08 25.16
C VAL A 255 20.77 -7.27 26.16
N ARG A 256 20.65 -6.39 27.19
CA ARG A 256 19.52 -6.45 28.12
C ARG A 256 18.16 -6.27 27.44
N MET A 257 18.05 -5.42 26.42
CA MET A 257 16.83 -5.26 25.66
C MET A 257 16.55 -6.49 24.77
N MET A 258 17.58 -7.03 24.14
CA MET A 258 17.50 -8.23 23.32
C MET A 258 17.13 -9.49 24.11
N GLU A 259 17.59 -9.61 25.36
CA GLU A 259 17.17 -10.67 26.29
C GLU A 259 15.64 -10.63 26.51
N GLN A 260 15.08 -9.45 26.78
CA GLN A 260 13.64 -9.28 26.96
C GLN A 260 12.84 -9.48 25.66
N ILE A 261 13.42 -9.16 24.50
CA ILE A 261 12.85 -9.50 23.20
C ILE A 261 12.84 -11.02 23.00
N ALA A 262 13.91 -11.70 23.39
CA ALA A 262 14.03 -13.15 23.29
C ALA A 262 12.99 -13.92 24.11
N GLU A 263 12.54 -13.36 25.26
CA GLU A 263 11.47 -13.91 26.10
C GLU A 263 10.10 -13.97 25.39
N LYS A 264 9.92 -13.22 24.27
CA LYS A 264 8.73 -13.28 23.43
C LYS A 264 8.68 -14.48 22.48
N GLY A 265 9.67 -15.38 22.53
CA GLY A 265 9.73 -16.54 21.66
C GLY A 265 10.31 -16.25 20.27
N ILE A 266 11.14 -15.21 20.14
CA ILE A 266 11.83 -14.90 18.89
C ILE A 266 12.85 -16.00 18.55
N ASP A 267 12.84 -16.45 17.31
CA ASP A 267 13.62 -17.60 16.85
C ASP A 267 15.02 -17.22 16.36
N ILE A 268 15.13 -16.04 15.72
CA ILE A 268 16.38 -15.55 15.12
C ILE A 268 16.66 -14.15 15.70
N LEU A 269 17.78 -14.02 16.39
CA LEU A 269 18.21 -12.78 17.02
C LEU A 269 19.58 -12.36 16.48
N GLY A 270 19.77 -11.08 16.23
CA GLY A 270 21.03 -10.54 15.72
C GLY A 270 21.03 -9.03 15.79
N GLY A 271 21.84 -8.39 14.97
CA GLY A 271 21.92 -6.94 14.93
C GLY A 271 21.85 -6.36 13.51
N CYS A 272 21.57 -5.06 13.45
CA CYS A 272 21.62 -4.26 12.23
C CYS A 272 22.59 -3.08 12.45
N CYS A 273 22.39 -1.95 11.78
CA CYS A 273 23.30 -0.80 11.81
C CYS A 273 23.83 -0.45 13.21
N GLY A 274 25.14 -0.19 13.31
CA GLY A 274 25.82 0.15 14.56
C GLY A 274 26.05 -1.01 15.53
N THR A 275 25.70 -2.25 15.19
CA THR A 275 26.10 -3.43 15.98
C THR A 275 27.41 -4.01 15.43
N GLU A 276 28.29 -4.41 16.33
CA GLU A 276 29.63 -4.90 16.04
C GLU A 276 29.80 -6.33 16.61
N PRO A 277 30.89 -7.06 16.30
CA PRO A 277 31.16 -8.39 16.85
C PRO A 277 31.04 -8.47 18.37
N SER A 278 31.42 -7.43 19.10
CA SER A 278 31.30 -7.35 20.56
C SER A 278 29.85 -7.42 21.06
N TYR A 279 28.88 -6.85 20.33
CA TYR A 279 27.45 -6.95 20.63
C TYR A 279 26.96 -8.39 20.50
N ILE A 280 27.35 -9.05 19.41
CA ILE A 280 26.95 -10.44 19.13
C ILE A 280 27.57 -11.38 20.16
N LYS A 281 28.84 -11.16 20.53
CA LYS A 281 29.52 -11.95 21.57
C LYS A 281 28.82 -11.90 22.92
N LYS A 282 28.42 -10.71 23.36
CA LYS A 282 27.68 -10.55 24.61
C LYS A 282 26.28 -11.12 24.52
N LEU A 283 25.61 -10.99 23.37
CA LEU A 283 24.30 -11.56 23.13
C LEU A 283 24.33 -13.09 23.19
N ASP A 284 25.32 -13.73 22.55
CA ASP A 284 25.54 -15.17 22.61
C ASP A 284 25.77 -15.64 24.06
N GLN A 285 26.64 -14.96 24.79
CA GLN A 285 26.94 -15.30 26.19
C GLN A 285 25.70 -15.27 27.09
N VAL A 286 24.83 -14.28 26.94
CA VAL A 286 23.61 -14.14 27.72
C VAL A 286 22.59 -15.19 27.30
N LEU A 287 22.33 -15.34 26.00
CA LEU A 287 21.24 -16.20 25.50
C LEU A 287 21.57 -17.69 25.50
N LYS A 288 22.84 -18.06 25.58
CA LYS A 288 23.29 -19.47 25.63
C LYS A 288 22.67 -20.26 26.78
N ASN A 289 22.40 -19.59 27.91
CA ASN A 289 21.82 -20.21 29.10
C ASN A 289 20.29 -19.98 29.24
N HIS A 290 19.68 -19.29 28.28
CA HIS A 290 18.25 -19.03 28.28
C HIS A 290 17.53 -20.00 27.35
N PRO A 291 16.60 -20.83 27.83
CA PRO A 291 15.84 -21.71 26.96
C PRO A 291 15.00 -20.88 25.97
N LYS A 292 14.67 -21.47 24.84
CA LYS A 292 13.79 -20.84 23.88
C LYS A 292 12.40 -20.72 24.49
N ALA A 293 11.89 -19.51 24.63
CA ALA A 293 10.53 -19.25 25.11
C ALA A 293 9.49 -19.64 24.04
N GLU A 294 8.31 -20.06 24.46
CA GLU A 294 7.18 -20.28 23.57
C GLU A 294 6.61 -18.94 23.10
N LYS A 295 6.22 -18.88 21.83
CA LYS A 295 5.54 -17.70 21.28
C LYS A 295 4.09 -17.65 21.76
N THR A 296 3.63 -16.46 22.11
CA THR A 296 2.20 -16.22 22.25
C THR A 296 1.55 -16.09 20.88
N VAL A 297 0.87 -17.15 20.43
CA VAL A 297 0.23 -17.21 19.13
C VAL A 297 -1.22 -16.72 19.22
N MET A 298 -1.68 -15.95 18.23
CA MET A 298 -3.09 -15.54 18.11
C MET A 298 -3.99 -16.77 17.93
N SER A 299 -5.11 -16.82 18.66
CA SER A 299 -6.11 -17.86 18.45
C SER A 299 -6.76 -17.75 17.06
N GLU A 300 -7.16 -18.88 16.46
CA GLU A 300 -7.81 -18.90 15.13
C GLU A 300 -9.13 -18.10 15.08
N GLN A 301 -9.78 -17.85 16.21
CA GLN A 301 -11.02 -17.07 16.30
C GLN A 301 -10.85 -15.56 16.01
N GLU A 302 -9.64 -15.02 16.12
CA GLU A 302 -9.36 -13.60 15.83
C GLU A 302 -9.07 -13.32 14.35
N ASN A 303 -8.91 -14.37 13.52
CA ASN A 303 -8.49 -14.28 12.11
C ASN A 303 -9.66 -14.38 11.10
N ASN A 304 -10.91 -14.23 11.52
CA ASN A 304 -12.08 -14.54 10.70
C ASN A 304 -12.40 -13.41 9.69
N ALA A 305 -11.85 -13.51 8.46
CA ALA A 305 -12.10 -12.58 7.35
C ALA A 305 -13.60 -12.47 6.97
N GLU A 306 -14.40 -13.52 7.21
CA GLU A 306 -15.85 -13.51 6.96
C GLU A 306 -16.60 -12.67 7.99
N GLN A 307 -16.23 -12.69 9.26
CA GLN A 307 -16.83 -11.83 10.29
C GLN A 307 -16.47 -10.35 10.05
N ARG A 308 -15.28 -10.06 9.53
CA ARG A 308 -14.87 -8.70 9.15
C ARG A 308 -15.67 -8.18 7.95
N LYS A 309 -15.92 -9.03 6.96
CA LYS A 309 -16.76 -8.70 5.80
C LYS A 309 -18.21 -8.44 6.22
N ALA A 310 -18.76 -9.26 7.11
CA ALA A 310 -20.09 -9.07 7.68
C ALA A 310 -20.21 -7.74 8.44
N ARG A 311 -19.21 -7.34 9.23
CA ARG A 311 -19.20 -6.03 9.92
C ARG A 311 -19.17 -4.84 8.96
N LEU A 312 -18.43 -4.93 7.85
CA LEU A 312 -18.43 -3.92 6.78
C LEU A 312 -19.81 -3.77 6.15
N GLU A 313 -20.50 -4.88 5.90
CA GLU A 313 -21.85 -4.90 5.32
C GLU A 313 -22.93 -4.41 6.31
N GLU A 314 -22.74 -4.64 7.59
CA GLU A 314 -23.66 -4.18 8.65
C GLU A 314 -23.48 -2.70 9.02
N SER A 315 -22.29 -2.13 8.83
CA SER A 315 -21.92 -0.79 9.32
C SER A 315 -22.52 0.38 8.52
N SER A 316 -23.04 0.16 7.30
CA SER A 316 -23.53 1.24 6.45
C SER A 316 -24.90 0.98 5.88
N ASP A 317 -25.87 1.87 6.19
CA ASP A 317 -27.19 1.85 5.54
C ASP A 317 -27.12 2.00 4.01
N LEU A 318 -26.07 2.62 3.46
CA LEU A 318 -25.86 2.72 2.02
C LEU A 318 -25.60 1.35 1.39
N VAL A 319 -24.73 0.55 2.00
CA VAL A 319 -24.45 -0.82 1.54
C VAL A 319 -25.65 -1.72 1.78
N LYS A 320 -26.32 -1.59 2.93
CA LYS A 320 -27.58 -2.30 3.20
C LYS A 320 -28.63 -2.01 2.13
N LYS A 321 -28.84 -0.73 1.80
CA LYS A 321 -29.77 -0.31 0.76
C LYS A 321 -29.45 -0.99 -0.58
N MET A 322 -28.19 -0.97 -1.02
CA MET A 322 -27.76 -1.65 -2.24
C MET A 322 -27.90 -3.18 -2.18
N ASN A 323 -27.66 -3.80 -1.02
CA ASN A 323 -27.82 -5.25 -0.84
C ASN A 323 -29.28 -5.71 -0.85
N CYS A 324 -30.20 -4.86 -0.37
CA CYS A 324 -31.64 -5.10 -0.46
C CYS A 324 -32.22 -4.85 -1.86
N GLY A 325 -31.40 -4.44 -2.83
CA GLY A 325 -31.84 -4.13 -4.20
C GLY A 325 -32.47 -2.75 -4.36
N GLU A 326 -32.47 -1.94 -3.30
CA GLU A 326 -32.92 -0.56 -3.36
C GLU A 326 -31.92 0.31 -4.11
N LYS A 327 -32.45 1.29 -4.89
CA LYS A 327 -31.60 2.18 -5.67
C LYS A 327 -31.00 3.28 -4.82
N VAL A 328 -29.72 3.57 -5.07
CA VAL A 328 -28.98 4.63 -4.41
C VAL A 328 -28.82 5.81 -5.36
N PHE A 329 -29.13 7.01 -4.86
CA PHE A 329 -29.04 8.26 -5.60
C PHE A 329 -27.96 9.15 -5.00
N VAL A 330 -26.87 9.35 -5.76
CA VAL A 330 -25.70 10.15 -5.36
C VAL A 330 -25.63 11.39 -6.23
N VAL A 331 -25.38 12.57 -5.64
CA VAL A 331 -25.27 13.82 -6.40
C VAL A 331 -23.94 14.49 -6.13
N GLU A 332 -23.20 14.84 -7.20
CA GLU A 332 -21.97 15.60 -7.12
C GLU A 332 -22.23 17.10 -7.08
N LEU A 333 -21.57 17.76 -6.14
CA LEU A 333 -21.46 19.19 -6.06
C LEU A 333 -19.98 19.61 -6.10
N ASP A 334 -19.69 20.63 -6.88
CA ASP A 334 -18.35 21.18 -7.00
C ASP A 334 -18.01 22.08 -5.79
N PRO A 335 -16.87 21.85 -5.09
CA PRO A 335 -16.36 22.81 -4.13
C PRO A 335 -16.06 24.16 -4.79
N PRO A 336 -16.27 25.29 -4.09
CA PRO A 336 -16.01 26.62 -4.66
C PRO A 336 -14.51 26.89 -4.81
N PHE A 337 -14.15 27.84 -5.66
CA PHE A 337 -12.79 28.38 -5.75
C PHE A 337 -12.45 29.34 -4.60
N GLY A 338 -13.44 29.96 -3.98
CA GLY A 338 -13.31 30.92 -2.89
C GLY A 338 -13.90 30.40 -1.59
N LEU A 339 -14.16 31.29 -0.66
CA LEU A 339 -14.62 30.96 0.70
C LEU A 339 -16.13 30.81 0.83
N ASP A 340 -16.92 31.24 -0.16
CA ASP A 340 -18.38 31.15 -0.09
C ASP A 340 -18.88 29.74 -0.43
N ILE A 341 -19.33 29.06 0.60
CA ILE A 341 -19.90 27.70 0.51
C ILE A 341 -21.43 27.69 0.50
N SER A 342 -22.08 28.87 0.55
CA SER A 342 -23.54 28.97 0.70
C SER A 342 -24.31 28.22 -0.38
N LYS A 343 -23.81 28.21 -1.62
CA LYS A 343 -24.40 27.46 -2.74
C LYS A 343 -24.34 25.96 -2.53
N VAL A 344 -23.25 25.45 -2.00
CA VAL A 344 -23.09 24.02 -1.70
C VAL A 344 -24.01 23.58 -0.57
N LEU A 345 -24.09 24.36 0.51
CA LEU A 345 -24.99 24.06 1.64
C LEU A 345 -26.46 24.10 1.23
N LYS A 346 -26.88 25.13 0.48
CA LYS A 346 -28.24 25.23 -0.07
C LYS A 346 -28.56 24.05 -1.00
N GLY A 347 -27.61 23.70 -1.89
CA GLY A 347 -27.74 22.57 -2.81
C GLY A 347 -27.87 21.25 -2.07
N SER A 348 -27.02 21.01 -1.07
CA SER A 348 -27.06 19.78 -0.27
C SER A 348 -28.38 19.62 0.50
N THR A 349 -28.89 20.71 1.08
CA THR A 349 -30.18 20.69 1.79
C THR A 349 -31.35 20.45 0.84
N HIS A 350 -31.37 21.10 -0.32
CA HIS A 350 -32.40 20.91 -1.32
C HIS A 350 -32.39 19.48 -1.89
N LEU A 351 -31.24 18.97 -2.29
CA LEU A 351 -31.10 17.62 -2.84
C LEU A 351 -31.50 16.52 -1.83
N LYS A 352 -31.20 16.71 -0.54
CA LYS A 352 -31.70 15.83 0.51
C LYS A 352 -33.23 15.77 0.52
N GLN A 353 -33.90 16.90 0.38
CA GLN A 353 -35.38 16.98 0.34
C GLN A 353 -35.94 16.30 -0.91
N CYS A 354 -35.20 16.30 -2.03
CA CYS A 354 -35.58 15.60 -3.27
C CYS A 354 -35.23 14.10 -3.27
N GLY A 355 -34.82 13.53 -2.13
CA GLY A 355 -34.54 12.09 -2.00
C GLY A 355 -33.12 11.65 -2.41
N CYS A 356 -32.15 12.58 -2.42
CA CYS A 356 -30.74 12.22 -2.57
C CYS A 356 -30.23 11.49 -1.32
N ASP A 357 -29.57 10.36 -1.48
CA ASP A 357 -29.01 9.56 -0.37
C ASP A 357 -27.67 10.11 0.13
N LEU A 358 -26.87 10.69 -0.79
CA LEU A 358 -25.50 11.05 -0.50
C LEU A 358 -25.00 12.16 -1.45
N ILE A 359 -24.27 13.15 -0.92
CA ILE A 359 -23.58 14.17 -1.71
C ILE A 359 -22.12 13.75 -1.90
N THR A 360 -21.60 13.86 -3.11
CA THR A 360 -20.16 13.74 -3.38
C THR A 360 -19.55 15.09 -3.70
N LEU A 361 -18.30 15.30 -3.31
CA LEU A 361 -17.58 16.56 -3.47
C LEU A 361 -16.25 16.28 -4.20
N ALA A 362 -16.07 16.91 -5.36
CA ALA A 362 -14.90 16.72 -6.19
C ALA A 362 -13.63 17.26 -5.53
N ASP A 363 -12.49 16.57 -5.64
CA ASP A 363 -11.18 16.99 -5.15
C ASP A 363 -10.33 17.57 -6.28
N SER A 364 -10.30 18.89 -6.35
CA SER A 364 -9.49 19.67 -7.30
C SER A 364 -9.53 19.13 -8.75
N PRO A 365 -10.72 19.02 -9.36
CA PRO A 365 -10.88 18.47 -10.71
C PRO A 365 -10.07 19.26 -11.74
N MET A 366 -9.59 18.57 -12.77
CA MET A 366 -8.70 19.11 -13.83
C MET A 366 -7.42 19.76 -13.27
N ALA A 367 -6.92 19.29 -12.12
CA ALA A 367 -5.75 19.86 -11.45
C ALA A 367 -5.86 21.36 -11.11
N ARG A 368 -7.07 21.86 -10.86
CA ARG A 368 -7.32 23.24 -10.45
C ARG A 368 -7.67 23.29 -8.97
N ALA A 369 -6.92 24.06 -8.20
CA ALA A 369 -7.15 24.20 -6.76
C ALA A 369 -8.56 24.69 -6.46
N ARG A 370 -9.26 23.96 -5.58
CA ARG A 370 -10.56 24.32 -5.02
C ARG A 370 -10.51 24.17 -3.50
N MET A 371 -11.58 24.54 -2.83
CA MET A 371 -11.71 24.27 -1.39
C MET A 371 -11.53 22.76 -1.13
N ASP A 372 -10.81 22.42 -0.05
CA ASP A 372 -10.55 21.02 0.34
C ASP A 372 -11.84 20.22 0.50
N ALA A 373 -11.95 19.12 -0.23
CA ALA A 373 -13.17 18.32 -0.30
C ALA A 373 -13.49 17.65 1.05
N LEU A 374 -12.48 17.25 1.84
CA LEU A 374 -12.68 16.59 3.14
C LEU A 374 -13.21 17.57 4.19
N GLN A 375 -12.65 18.78 4.23
CA GLN A 375 -13.09 19.82 5.17
C GLN A 375 -14.52 20.30 4.83
N LEU A 376 -14.80 20.47 3.54
CA LEU A 376 -16.15 20.84 3.08
C LEU A 376 -17.15 19.71 3.35
N ALA A 377 -16.77 18.45 3.17
CA ALA A 377 -17.60 17.29 3.48
C ALA A 377 -18.02 17.26 4.95
N ALA A 378 -17.07 17.43 5.86
CA ALA A 378 -17.36 17.48 7.30
C ALA A 378 -18.35 18.59 7.65
N LYS A 379 -18.22 19.76 7.00
CA LYS A 379 -19.12 20.89 7.21
C LYS A 379 -20.53 20.63 6.63
N VAL A 380 -20.61 20.12 5.40
CA VAL A 380 -21.90 19.77 4.76
C VAL A 380 -22.63 18.69 5.56
N GLN A 381 -21.95 17.63 5.97
CA GLN A 381 -22.56 16.54 6.74
C GLN A 381 -23.14 17.05 8.05
N ARG A 382 -22.40 17.88 8.78
CA ARG A 382 -22.84 18.46 10.07
C ARG A 382 -23.99 19.45 9.92
N GLU A 383 -23.95 20.35 8.93
CA GLU A 383 -24.92 21.43 8.80
C GLU A 383 -26.19 21.03 8.03
N CYS A 384 -26.05 20.17 7.01
CA CYS A 384 -27.21 19.72 6.21
C CYS A 384 -27.77 18.36 6.66
N GLY A 385 -27.03 17.62 7.50
CA GLY A 385 -27.47 16.31 7.99
C GLY A 385 -27.67 15.29 6.88
N ILE A 386 -26.88 15.38 5.80
CA ILE A 386 -26.83 14.41 4.70
C ILE A 386 -25.45 13.78 4.65
N ARG A 387 -25.38 12.47 4.34
CA ARG A 387 -24.08 11.79 4.17
C ARG A 387 -23.28 12.39 3.02
N VAL A 388 -21.97 12.41 3.17
CA VAL A 388 -21.07 12.91 2.15
C VAL A 388 -20.00 11.88 1.80
N MET A 389 -19.64 11.82 0.52
CA MET A 389 -18.56 11.03 -0.06
C MET A 389 -17.58 11.99 -0.74
N PRO A 390 -16.61 12.58 -0.03
CA PRO A 390 -15.58 13.36 -0.68
C PRO A 390 -14.73 12.51 -1.61
N HIS A 391 -14.34 13.08 -2.74
CA HIS A 391 -13.27 12.51 -3.54
C HIS A 391 -11.94 12.67 -2.81
N VAL A 392 -11.05 11.71 -2.97
CA VAL A 392 -9.68 11.76 -2.46
C VAL A 392 -8.73 11.44 -3.59
N CYS A 393 -7.97 12.45 -3.98
CA CYS A 393 -7.06 12.42 -5.11
C CYS A 393 -5.64 12.05 -4.66
N CYS A 394 -5.00 11.11 -5.36
CA CYS A 394 -3.62 10.69 -5.09
C CYS A 394 -2.57 11.70 -5.60
N ARG A 395 -2.95 12.65 -6.47
CA ARG A 395 -2.02 13.56 -7.15
C ARG A 395 -1.26 14.48 -6.20
N ASP A 396 -1.94 15.01 -5.19
CA ASP A 396 -1.47 16.19 -4.46
C ASP A 396 -0.91 15.87 -3.06
N LYS A 397 -1.06 14.63 -2.58
CA LYS A 397 -0.72 14.24 -1.22
C LYS A 397 0.25 13.06 -1.19
N ASN A 398 1.32 13.19 -0.40
CA ASN A 398 2.18 12.05 -0.07
C ASN A 398 1.51 11.13 0.97
N VAL A 399 2.11 9.98 1.25
CA VAL A 399 1.57 8.98 2.20
C VAL A 399 1.26 9.59 3.57
N ILE A 400 2.13 10.47 4.10
CA ILE A 400 1.96 11.09 5.42
C ILE A 400 0.74 12.01 5.41
N ALA A 401 0.64 12.89 4.42
CA ALA A 401 -0.48 13.82 4.28
C ALA A 401 -1.80 13.07 4.02
N MET A 402 -1.77 12.01 3.21
CA MET A 402 -2.93 11.17 2.92
C MET A 402 -3.47 10.52 4.20
N ARG A 403 -2.60 9.86 4.97
CA ARG A 403 -2.97 9.24 6.26
C ARG A 403 -3.55 10.26 7.24
N SER A 404 -2.88 11.39 7.42
CA SER A 404 -3.36 12.46 8.31
C SER A 404 -4.73 12.99 7.90
N SER A 405 -4.95 13.18 6.58
CA SER A 405 -6.25 13.61 6.05
C SER A 405 -7.36 12.60 6.30
N LEU A 406 -7.09 11.29 6.12
CA LEU A 406 -8.07 10.23 6.36
C LEU A 406 -8.41 10.08 7.85
N LEU A 407 -7.43 10.19 8.75
CA LEU A 407 -7.66 10.21 10.20
C LEU A 407 -8.53 11.41 10.61
N GLY A 408 -8.24 12.60 10.07
CA GLY A 408 -9.06 13.80 10.32
C GLY A 408 -10.49 13.67 9.80
N ALA A 409 -10.66 13.10 8.61
CA ALA A 409 -11.98 12.83 8.04
C ALA A 409 -12.76 11.79 8.88
N TYR A 410 -12.09 10.73 9.35
CA TYR A 410 -12.69 9.74 10.24
C TYR A 410 -13.17 10.35 11.56
N MET A 411 -12.36 11.21 12.18
CA MET A 411 -12.73 11.95 13.39
C MET A 411 -13.93 12.90 13.15
N ALA A 412 -14.05 13.45 11.93
CA ALA A 412 -15.20 14.26 11.50
C ALA A 412 -16.40 13.40 11.03
N GLU A 413 -16.42 12.11 11.34
CA GLU A 413 -17.49 11.15 11.04
C GLU A 413 -17.75 10.91 9.54
N ILE A 414 -16.80 11.25 8.67
CA ILE A 414 -16.85 10.88 7.27
C ILE A 414 -16.51 9.39 7.15
N ARG A 415 -17.43 8.62 6.53
CA ARG A 415 -17.31 7.16 6.40
C ARG A 415 -17.35 6.67 4.95
N ASN A 416 -17.65 7.54 3.99
CA ASN A 416 -17.72 7.19 2.59
C ASN A 416 -16.70 8.03 1.80
N PHE A 417 -15.96 7.39 0.88
CA PHE A 417 -14.93 8.04 0.06
C PHE A 417 -15.00 7.58 -1.38
N LEU A 418 -14.69 8.47 -2.32
CA LEU A 418 -14.40 8.10 -3.71
C LEU A 418 -12.89 8.25 -3.95
N PHE A 419 -12.19 7.14 -4.14
CA PHE A 419 -10.75 7.16 -4.38
C PHE A 419 -10.43 7.25 -5.87
N ILE A 420 -9.70 8.29 -6.24
CA ILE A 420 -9.29 8.57 -7.61
C ILE A 420 -7.78 8.78 -7.70
N THR A 421 -7.20 8.39 -8.83
CA THR A 421 -5.78 8.70 -9.08
C THR A 421 -5.56 10.20 -9.25
N GLY A 422 -6.51 10.87 -9.89
CA GLY A 422 -6.48 12.29 -10.21
C GLY A 422 -5.96 12.59 -11.61
N ASP A 423 -6.38 13.73 -12.14
CA ASP A 423 -5.96 14.22 -13.44
C ASP A 423 -4.50 14.68 -13.39
N PRO A 424 -3.70 14.46 -14.44
CA PRO A 424 -2.34 14.97 -14.49
C PRO A 424 -2.33 16.52 -14.53
N VAL A 425 -1.32 17.11 -13.92
CA VAL A 425 -1.09 18.57 -14.02
C VAL A 425 -0.82 18.95 -15.47
N GLY A 426 -1.53 19.97 -15.97
CA GLY A 426 -1.34 20.50 -17.32
C GLY A 426 0.09 20.96 -17.58
N ARG A 427 0.53 20.86 -18.84
CA ARG A 427 1.92 21.20 -19.22
C ARG A 427 2.32 22.62 -18.81
N ASP A 428 1.41 23.58 -18.94
CA ASP A 428 1.64 25.00 -18.62
C ASP A 428 1.79 25.28 -17.11
N SER A 429 1.36 24.35 -16.27
CA SER A 429 1.43 24.50 -14.79
C SER A 429 2.57 23.68 -14.16
N ARG A 430 3.29 22.84 -14.91
CA ARG A 430 4.32 21.92 -14.38
C ARG A 430 5.53 22.63 -13.77
N ASP A 431 5.80 23.85 -14.19
CA ASP A 431 6.92 24.62 -13.65
C ASP A 431 6.66 25.09 -12.21
N HIS A 432 5.38 25.14 -11.79
CA HIS A 432 4.96 25.66 -10.49
C HIS A 432 4.30 24.59 -9.60
N VAL A 433 3.78 23.49 -10.17
CA VAL A 433 3.06 22.45 -9.45
C VAL A 433 3.69 21.09 -9.75
N LYS A 434 4.19 20.42 -8.72
CA LYS A 434 4.70 19.04 -8.82
C LYS A 434 3.64 18.06 -8.34
N SER A 435 3.35 17.06 -9.15
CA SER A 435 2.52 15.93 -8.73
C SER A 435 3.32 15.02 -7.81
N VAL A 436 2.66 14.46 -6.80
CA VAL A 436 3.28 13.55 -5.83
C VAL A 436 3.08 12.09 -6.27
N PHE A 437 1.83 11.65 -6.42
CA PHE A 437 1.47 10.29 -6.87
C PHE A 437 2.19 9.14 -6.13
N ASP A 438 2.41 9.24 -4.82
CA ASP A 438 2.90 8.13 -4.01
C ASP A 438 1.96 6.92 -4.10
N PHE A 439 0.66 7.17 -4.28
CA PHE A 439 -0.37 6.19 -4.57
C PHE A 439 -0.99 6.38 -5.95
N ASN A 440 -1.48 5.29 -6.52
CA ASN A 440 -2.62 5.30 -7.44
C ASN A 440 -3.89 4.86 -6.68
N SER A 441 -5.05 4.94 -7.33
CA SER A 441 -6.32 4.63 -6.64
C SER A 441 -6.40 3.19 -6.10
N ILE A 442 -5.75 2.21 -6.70
CA ILE A 442 -5.72 0.82 -6.23
C ILE A 442 -4.86 0.70 -4.97
N LYS A 443 -3.62 1.23 -5.02
CA LYS A 443 -2.71 1.25 -3.86
C LYS A 443 -3.30 2.02 -2.67
N LEU A 444 -4.03 3.11 -2.93
CA LEU A 444 -4.75 3.83 -1.87
C LEU A 444 -5.87 2.99 -1.26
N MET A 445 -6.63 2.24 -2.08
CA MET A 445 -7.66 1.32 -1.58
C MET A 445 -7.06 0.20 -0.72
N GLU A 446 -5.96 -0.41 -1.15
CA GLU A 446 -5.21 -1.41 -0.37
C GLU A 446 -4.75 -0.83 0.97
N TYR A 447 -4.19 0.36 0.95
CA TYR A 447 -3.75 1.07 2.15
C TYR A 447 -4.89 1.36 3.13
N VAL A 448 -6.04 1.82 2.63
CA VAL A 448 -7.22 2.09 3.48
C VAL A 448 -7.88 0.80 3.96
N LYS A 449 -7.80 -0.30 3.19
CA LYS A 449 -8.21 -1.62 3.67
C LYS A 449 -7.42 -2.01 4.92
N GLU A 450 -6.11 -1.80 4.94
CA GLU A 450 -5.26 -2.01 6.11
C GLU A 450 -5.64 -1.08 7.28
N MET A 451 -5.90 0.22 6.99
CA MET A 451 -6.40 1.15 8.03
C MET A 451 -7.75 0.72 8.62
N ASN A 452 -8.65 0.15 7.82
CA ASN A 452 -9.93 -0.40 8.30
C ASN A 452 -9.72 -1.57 9.27
N GLU A 453 -8.71 -2.40 9.01
CA GLU A 453 -8.38 -3.53 9.87
C GLU A 453 -7.73 -3.11 11.19
N GLU A 454 -6.91 -2.06 11.17
CA GLU A 454 -6.13 -1.61 12.31
C GLU A 454 -6.82 -0.56 13.19
N LEU A 455 -7.29 0.52 12.54
CA LEU A 455 -7.69 1.74 13.22
C LEU A 455 -9.20 1.96 13.20
N PHE A 456 -9.88 1.46 12.16
CA PHE A 456 -11.29 1.69 11.90
C PHE A 456 -12.13 0.42 12.07
N ALA A 457 -11.59 -0.60 12.74
CA ALA A 457 -12.19 -1.94 12.83
C ALA A 457 -13.61 -1.94 13.44
N GLU A 458 -13.92 -1.02 14.37
CA GLU A 458 -15.25 -0.91 14.98
C GLU A 458 -16.28 -0.27 14.03
N ASN A 459 -15.86 0.68 13.20
CA ASN A 459 -16.73 1.40 12.26
C ASN A 459 -15.95 1.72 10.97
N PRO A 460 -15.74 0.72 10.10
CA PRO A 460 -14.87 0.86 8.95
C PRO A 460 -15.39 1.86 7.93
N VAL A 461 -14.48 2.52 7.22
CA VAL A 461 -14.82 3.42 6.12
C VAL A 461 -15.11 2.63 4.85
N LEU A 462 -16.07 3.11 4.07
CA LEU A 462 -16.44 2.58 2.78
C LEU A 462 -15.81 3.40 1.69
N TYR A 463 -15.35 2.76 0.63
CA TYR A 463 -14.79 3.48 -0.50
C TYR A 463 -15.23 2.89 -1.84
N PHE A 464 -15.36 3.79 -2.78
CA PHE A 464 -15.82 3.56 -4.14
C PHE A 464 -14.72 3.95 -5.12
N GLY A 465 -14.80 3.41 -6.32
CA GLY A 465 -13.85 3.72 -7.40
C GLY A 465 -14.52 4.46 -8.55
N ALA A 466 -13.81 5.37 -9.19
CA ALA A 466 -14.23 5.90 -10.47
C ALA A 466 -14.05 4.83 -11.57
N LEU A 467 -15.02 4.73 -12.45
CA LEU A 467 -15.05 3.81 -13.60
C LEU A 467 -15.10 4.60 -14.92
N ASN A 468 -13.95 4.66 -15.59
CA ASN A 468 -13.92 5.05 -17.00
C ASN A 468 -14.16 3.78 -17.85
N TYR A 469 -15.31 3.70 -18.47
CA TYR A 469 -15.73 2.56 -19.28
C TYR A 469 -15.43 2.72 -20.80
N HIS A 470 -14.92 3.88 -21.22
CA HIS A 470 -14.65 4.17 -22.65
C HIS A 470 -13.34 3.59 -23.20
N GLY A 471 -12.51 2.96 -22.39
CA GLY A 471 -11.25 2.35 -22.84
C GLY A 471 -11.43 1.34 -23.98
N VAL A 472 -10.46 1.24 -24.88
CA VAL A 472 -10.51 0.37 -26.06
C VAL A 472 -10.59 -1.11 -25.68
N ASN A 473 -9.87 -1.52 -24.65
CA ASN A 473 -9.78 -2.92 -24.18
C ASN A 473 -10.73 -3.16 -23.00
N LYS A 474 -11.86 -3.84 -23.25
CA LYS A 474 -12.87 -4.16 -22.23
C LYS A 474 -12.34 -5.11 -21.16
N GLU A 475 -11.50 -6.08 -21.53
CA GLU A 475 -10.89 -7.04 -20.61
C GLU A 475 -9.93 -6.36 -19.62
N ALA A 476 -9.19 -5.36 -20.08
CA ALA A 476 -8.33 -4.55 -19.22
C ALA A 476 -9.15 -3.75 -18.18
N ILE A 477 -10.32 -3.23 -18.58
CA ILE A 477 -11.24 -2.56 -17.66
C ILE A 477 -11.76 -3.55 -16.61
N VAL A 478 -12.24 -4.73 -17.03
CA VAL A 478 -12.69 -5.80 -16.13
C VAL A 478 -11.59 -6.18 -15.13
N LYS A 479 -10.37 -6.40 -15.62
CA LYS A 479 -9.21 -6.73 -14.76
C LYS A 479 -8.93 -5.63 -13.72
N ARG A 480 -9.01 -4.36 -14.14
CA ARG A 480 -8.83 -3.21 -13.23
C ARG A 480 -9.94 -3.11 -12.19
N MET A 481 -11.20 -3.36 -12.58
CA MET A 481 -12.34 -3.40 -11.65
C MET A 481 -12.16 -4.50 -10.61
N LYS A 482 -11.79 -5.72 -11.03
CA LYS A 482 -11.55 -6.85 -10.13
C LYS A 482 -10.44 -6.53 -9.12
N LYS A 483 -9.29 -5.95 -9.56
CA LYS A 483 -8.23 -5.50 -8.66
C LYS A 483 -8.71 -4.47 -7.61
N LYS A 484 -9.55 -3.51 -8.01
CA LYS A 484 -10.13 -2.55 -7.06
C LYS A 484 -11.07 -3.23 -6.06
N MET A 485 -11.86 -4.22 -6.49
CA MET A 485 -12.76 -5.00 -5.61
C MET A 485 -11.95 -5.84 -4.61
N GLU A 486 -10.88 -6.49 -5.05
CA GLU A 486 -9.93 -7.21 -4.20
C GLU A 486 -9.29 -6.29 -3.15
N ALA A 487 -9.00 -5.05 -3.54
CA ALA A 487 -8.55 -3.99 -2.64
C ALA A 487 -9.65 -3.42 -1.72
N GLY A 488 -10.87 -3.98 -1.72
CA GLY A 488 -11.97 -3.62 -0.81
C GLY A 488 -12.96 -2.59 -1.35
N CYS A 489 -12.88 -2.20 -2.62
CA CYS A 489 -13.81 -1.26 -3.26
C CYS A 489 -15.26 -1.80 -3.23
N GLN A 490 -16.20 -1.00 -2.73
CA GLN A 490 -17.59 -1.40 -2.53
C GLN A 490 -18.47 -1.20 -3.77
N GLY A 491 -18.03 -0.41 -4.72
CA GLY A 491 -18.77 -0.13 -5.96
C GLY A 491 -18.07 0.93 -6.81
N PHE A 492 -18.68 1.27 -7.93
CA PHE A 492 -18.10 2.17 -8.92
C PHE A 492 -19.07 3.28 -9.32
N LEU A 493 -18.55 4.49 -9.48
CA LEU A 493 -19.24 5.63 -10.09
C LEU A 493 -18.71 5.80 -11.51
N THR A 494 -19.62 5.82 -12.51
CA THR A 494 -19.21 5.86 -13.91
C THR A 494 -19.07 7.29 -14.44
N GLN A 495 -18.40 7.42 -15.58
CA GLN A 495 -18.52 8.59 -16.44
C GLN A 495 -19.96 8.78 -16.93
N PRO A 496 -20.37 9.99 -17.41
CA PRO A 496 -21.70 10.23 -17.94
C PRO A 496 -22.07 9.30 -19.09
N ILE A 497 -23.35 8.91 -19.14
CA ILE A 497 -23.94 7.99 -20.13
C ILE A 497 -24.80 8.80 -21.08
N TYR A 498 -24.57 8.67 -22.40
CA TYR A 498 -25.33 9.39 -23.42
C TYR A 498 -25.72 8.52 -24.64
N SER A 499 -25.20 7.30 -24.73
CA SER A 499 -25.45 6.45 -25.87
C SER A 499 -25.97 5.05 -25.50
N LYS A 500 -26.54 4.33 -26.47
CA LYS A 500 -26.91 2.95 -26.29
C LYS A 500 -25.68 2.06 -26.07
N GLU A 501 -24.60 2.35 -26.75
CA GLU A 501 -23.30 1.67 -26.60
C GLU A 501 -22.76 1.80 -25.19
N ASP A 502 -22.91 2.97 -24.56
CA ASP A 502 -22.52 3.19 -23.16
C ASP A 502 -23.28 2.26 -22.22
N VAL A 503 -24.60 2.17 -22.40
CA VAL A 503 -25.49 1.29 -21.62
C VAL A 503 -25.05 -0.17 -21.77
N GLU A 504 -24.88 -0.64 -23.02
CA GLU A 504 -24.46 -2.02 -23.30
C GLU A 504 -23.12 -2.33 -22.69
N ARG A 505 -22.19 -1.38 -22.72
CA ARG A 505 -20.84 -1.52 -22.15
C ARG A 505 -20.85 -1.62 -20.63
N ILE A 506 -21.64 -0.79 -19.96
CA ILE A 506 -21.81 -0.84 -18.51
C ILE A 506 -22.42 -2.16 -18.07
N LEU A 507 -23.45 -2.62 -18.76
CA LEU A 507 -24.09 -3.91 -18.46
C LEU A 507 -23.12 -5.08 -18.65
N TYR A 508 -22.31 -5.06 -19.71
CA TYR A 508 -21.25 -6.05 -19.92
C TYR A 508 -20.25 -6.05 -18.75
N LEU A 509 -19.74 -4.87 -18.33
CA LEU A 509 -18.78 -4.77 -17.23
C LEU A 509 -19.39 -5.27 -15.92
N GLN A 510 -20.65 -4.98 -15.66
CA GLN A 510 -21.37 -5.46 -14.48
C GLN A 510 -21.51 -6.98 -14.49
N GLU A 511 -21.90 -7.58 -15.62
CA GLU A 511 -22.02 -9.02 -15.79
C GLU A 511 -20.68 -9.74 -15.54
N GLN A 512 -19.56 -9.19 -16.08
CA GLN A 512 -18.24 -9.79 -15.94
C GLN A 512 -17.63 -9.66 -14.53
N THR A 513 -18.11 -8.74 -13.71
CA THR A 513 -17.52 -8.43 -12.40
C THR A 513 -18.48 -8.63 -11.24
N ASN A 514 -19.77 -8.68 -11.47
CA ASN A 514 -20.82 -8.61 -10.43
C ASN A 514 -20.67 -7.39 -9.50
N ALA A 515 -20.11 -6.28 -10.03
CA ALA A 515 -19.85 -5.07 -9.26
C ALA A 515 -21.12 -4.23 -9.07
N ARG A 516 -21.22 -3.54 -7.93
CA ARG A 516 -22.22 -2.51 -7.71
C ARG A 516 -21.83 -1.26 -8.51
N ILE A 517 -22.64 -0.89 -9.52
CA ILE A 517 -22.37 0.27 -10.38
C ILE A 517 -23.42 1.35 -10.13
N LEU A 518 -22.96 2.57 -9.86
CA LEU A 518 -23.76 3.79 -9.82
C LEU A 518 -23.56 4.51 -11.16
N CYS A 519 -24.60 4.54 -11.97
CA CYS A 519 -24.56 5.02 -13.34
C CYS A 519 -24.54 6.54 -13.42
N GLY A 520 -23.52 7.10 -14.09
CA GLY A 520 -23.31 8.53 -14.22
C GLY A 520 -24.33 9.20 -15.15
N ILE A 521 -24.99 10.23 -14.65
CA ILE A 521 -25.92 11.07 -15.42
C ILE A 521 -25.48 12.51 -15.25
N MET A 522 -25.19 13.18 -16.35
CA MET A 522 -24.89 14.61 -16.37
C MET A 522 -25.88 15.31 -17.30
N PRO A 523 -26.90 16.01 -16.75
CA PRO A 523 -27.90 16.69 -17.55
C PRO A 523 -27.28 17.78 -18.43
N LEU A 524 -27.59 17.78 -19.72
CA LEU A 524 -27.18 18.83 -20.64
C LEU A 524 -28.09 20.04 -20.48
N VAL A 525 -27.55 21.24 -20.29
CA VAL A 525 -28.35 22.42 -19.88
C VAL A 525 -28.66 23.38 -21.04
N SER A 526 -28.11 23.14 -22.22
CA SER A 526 -28.38 23.91 -23.45
C SER A 526 -27.66 23.27 -24.64
N TYR A 527 -28.05 23.69 -25.86
CA TYR A 527 -27.36 23.30 -27.10
C TYR A 527 -25.86 23.62 -27.04
N LYS A 528 -25.49 24.83 -26.60
CA LYS A 528 -24.06 25.23 -26.46
C LYS A 528 -23.31 24.32 -25.49
N ASN A 529 -23.92 23.96 -24.38
CA ASN A 529 -23.32 23.05 -23.40
C ASN A 529 -23.15 21.63 -23.96
N ALA A 530 -24.16 21.12 -24.67
CA ALA A 530 -24.10 19.82 -25.32
C ALA A 530 -22.98 19.77 -26.37
N MET A 531 -22.88 20.80 -27.21
CA MET A 531 -21.80 20.92 -28.20
C MET A 531 -20.42 21.06 -27.58
N PHE A 532 -20.29 21.81 -26.47
CA PHE A 532 -19.02 21.92 -25.73
C PHE A 532 -18.59 20.55 -25.17
N ILE A 533 -19.51 19.84 -24.51
CA ILE A 533 -19.18 18.51 -23.93
C ILE A 533 -18.79 17.54 -25.03
N LYS A 534 -19.50 17.51 -26.15
CA LYS A 534 -19.20 16.63 -27.28
C LYS A 534 -17.81 16.87 -27.88
N ASN A 535 -17.41 18.12 -28.03
CA ASN A 535 -16.22 18.48 -28.81
C ASN A 535 -14.97 18.77 -27.97
N GLU A 536 -15.16 19.21 -26.71
CA GLU A 536 -14.05 19.73 -25.90
C GLU A 536 -13.80 18.94 -24.62
N MET A 537 -14.74 18.05 -24.22
CA MET A 537 -14.57 17.23 -23.01
C MET A 537 -14.00 15.84 -23.39
N PRO A 538 -12.73 15.57 -23.11
CA PRO A 538 -12.12 14.29 -23.48
C PRO A 538 -12.76 13.13 -22.70
N GLY A 539 -13.08 12.04 -23.41
CA GLY A 539 -13.63 10.82 -22.80
C GLY A 539 -15.13 10.83 -22.54
N ILE A 540 -15.86 11.85 -23.00
CA ILE A 540 -17.33 11.90 -22.95
C ILE A 540 -17.86 11.95 -24.39
N HIS A 541 -18.74 11.01 -24.73
CA HIS A 541 -19.34 10.91 -26.07
C HIS A 541 -20.84 11.22 -26.00
N VAL A 542 -21.22 12.39 -26.52
CA VAL A 542 -22.64 12.75 -26.68
C VAL A 542 -23.08 12.38 -28.09
N SER A 543 -24.10 11.52 -28.24
CA SER A 543 -24.61 11.10 -29.52
C SER A 543 -25.29 12.24 -30.27
N ASP A 544 -25.31 12.15 -31.62
CA ASP A 544 -26.01 13.15 -32.46
C ASP A 544 -27.51 13.19 -32.17
N GLU A 545 -28.11 12.05 -31.89
CA GLU A 545 -29.53 11.93 -31.49
C GLU A 545 -29.88 12.78 -30.27
N ILE A 546 -28.95 12.87 -29.27
CA ILE A 546 -29.15 13.73 -28.09
C ILE A 546 -28.95 15.19 -28.45
N ILE A 547 -27.97 15.53 -29.28
CA ILE A 547 -27.71 16.91 -29.72
C ILE A 547 -28.90 17.48 -30.47
N GLU A 548 -29.53 16.70 -31.39
CA GLU A 548 -30.67 17.10 -32.21
C GLU A 548 -31.92 17.45 -31.38
N ARG A 549 -32.01 16.99 -30.15
CA ARG A 549 -33.07 17.35 -29.19
C ARG A 549 -32.96 18.76 -28.66
N TYR A 550 -31.79 19.41 -28.82
CA TYR A 550 -31.56 20.78 -28.39
C TYR A 550 -31.51 21.73 -29.59
N GLN A 551 -32.29 22.80 -29.53
CA GLN A 551 -32.26 23.85 -30.55
C GLN A 551 -31.36 25.02 -30.04
N PRO A 552 -30.62 25.73 -30.93
CA PRO A 552 -29.77 26.85 -30.54
C PRO A 552 -30.46 27.99 -29.77
N ASP A 553 -31.74 28.20 -30.05
CA ASP A 553 -32.65 29.25 -29.53
C ASP A 553 -33.68 28.74 -28.52
N MET A 554 -33.57 27.49 -28.09
CA MET A 554 -34.45 26.87 -27.10
C MET A 554 -34.47 27.66 -25.79
N SER A 555 -35.66 27.84 -25.21
CA SER A 555 -35.80 28.46 -23.90
C SER A 555 -35.06 27.66 -22.82
N ARG A 556 -34.73 28.34 -21.71
CA ARG A 556 -34.07 27.66 -20.59
C ARG A 556 -34.96 26.56 -20.00
N GLU A 557 -36.25 26.84 -19.89
CA GLU A 557 -37.25 25.92 -19.35
C GLU A 557 -37.37 24.68 -20.24
N ASP A 558 -37.47 24.85 -21.56
CA ASP A 558 -37.55 23.73 -22.52
C ASP A 558 -36.25 22.89 -22.52
N ALA A 559 -35.08 23.56 -22.45
CA ALA A 559 -33.81 22.86 -22.34
C ALA A 559 -33.69 22.06 -21.04
N GLU A 560 -34.14 22.59 -19.90
CA GLU A 560 -34.21 21.86 -18.63
C GLU A 560 -35.19 20.69 -18.70
N GLN A 561 -36.36 20.83 -19.36
CA GLN A 561 -37.29 19.72 -19.54
C GLN A 561 -36.69 18.64 -20.44
N THR A 562 -36.05 19.02 -21.53
CA THR A 562 -35.31 18.08 -22.40
C THR A 562 -34.23 17.31 -21.62
N ALA A 563 -33.53 17.97 -20.75
CA ALA A 563 -32.52 17.34 -19.88
C ALA A 563 -33.13 16.34 -18.89
N VAL A 564 -34.31 16.65 -18.33
CA VAL A 564 -35.08 15.72 -17.48
C VAL A 564 -35.51 14.48 -18.28
N ASP A 565 -36.08 14.67 -19.47
CA ASP A 565 -36.59 13.58 -20.32
C ASP A 565 -35.44 12.63 -20.74
N ILE A 566 -34.32 13.16 -21.19
CA ILE A 566 -33.11 12.37 -21.53
C ILE A 566 -32.62 11.58 -20.31
N SER A 567 -32.54 12.25 -19.14
CA SER A 567 -32.09 11.59 -17.91
C SER A 567 -33.00 10.42 -17.51
N LEU A 568 -34.32 10.59 -17.63
CA LEU A 568 -35.30 9.54 -17.35
C LEU A 568 -35.18 8.37 -18.33
N GLU A 569 -34.98 8.62 -19.63
CA GLU A 569 -34.76 7.58 -20.63
C GLU A 569 -33.51 6.73 -20.34
N ILE A 570 -32.42 7.36 -19.82
CA ILE A 570 -31.23 6.64 -19.41
C ILE A 570 -31.51 5.80 -18.16
N VAL A 571 -32.18 6.40 -17.17
CA VAL A 571 -32.58 5.73 -15.93
C VAL A 571 -33.45 4.50 -16.27
N ASP A 572 -34.46 4.63 -17.14
CA ASP A 572 -35.35 3.52 -17.53
C ASP A 572 -34.59 2.29 -18.06
N LYS A 573 -33.54 2.52 -18.84
CA LYS A 573 -32.74 1.43 -19.41
C LYS A 573 -31.91 0.67 -18.38
N LEU A 574 -31.59 1.30 -17.24
CA LEU A 574 -30.62 0.84 -16.26
C LEU A 574 -31.23 0.58 -14.88
N TYR A 575 -32.44 1.05 -14.59
CA TYR A 575 -33.05 1.05 -13.26
C TYR A 575 -32.99 -0.33 -12.59
N ASP A 576 -33.51 -1.35 -13.25
CA ASP A 576 -33.60 -2.71 -12.68
C ASP A 576 -32.25 -3.46 -12.68
N LYS A 577 -31.23 -2.93 -13.39
CA LYS A 577 -30.01 -3.65 -13.72
C LYS A 577 -28.81 -3.18 -12.92
N THR A 578 -28.85 -2.03 -12.28
CA THR A 578 -27.70 -1.40 -11.60
C THR A 578 -28.01 -1.05 -10.15
N ALA A 579 -26.99 -0.74 -9.35
CA ALA A 579 -27.16 -0.43 -7.93
C ALA A 579 -27.75 0.97 -7.68
N GLY A 580 -27.72 1.86 -8.67
CA GLY A 580 -28.27 3.20 -8.55
C GLY A 580 -27.64 4.20 -9.53
N PHE A 581 -27.74 5.48 -9.21
CA PHE A 581 -27.38 6.55 -10.12
C PHE A 581 -26.52 7.62 -9.44
N TYR A 582 -25.60 8.16 -10.22
CA TYR A 582 -24.68 9.22 -9.84
C TYR A 582 -24.89 10.45 -10.73
N PHE A 583 -25.43 11.53 -10.17
CA PHE A 583 -25.76 12.75 -10.89
C PHE A 583 -24.65 13.79 -10.74
N MET A 584 -24.10 14.23 -11.84
CA MET A 584 -23.19 15.38 -11.90
C MET A 584 -24.00 16.65 -12.12
N THR A 585 -23.69 17.73 -11.37
CA THR A 585 -24.43 18.99 -11.44
C THR A 585 -23.70 20.02 -12.31
N PRO A 586 -24.03 20.16 -13.60
CA PRO A 586 -23.35 21.16 -14.42
C PRO A 586 -23.57 22.57 -13.85
N PHE A 587 -22.47 23.30 -13.63
CA PHE A 587 -22.47 24.65 -13.04
C PHE A 587 -23.14 24.73 -11.65
N ASN A 588 -23.14 23.64 -10.90
CA ASN A 588 -23.88 23.52 -9.63
C ASN A 588 -25.38 23.89 -9.77
N ARG A 589 -26.03 23.47 -10.86
CA ARG A 589 -27.49 23.61 -11.06
C ARG A 589 -28.26 22.49 -10.33
N PHE A 590 -28.12 22.44 -9.01
CA PHE A 590 -28.72 21.41 -8.16
C PHE A 590 -30.26 21.36 -8.28
N GLY A 591 -30.94 22.47 -8.58
CA GLY A 591 -32.40 22.48 -8.80
C GLY A 591 -32.86 21.64 -10.00
N LEU A 592 -32.05 21.58 -11.09
CA LEU A 592 -32.33 20.68 -12.21
C LEU A 592 -32.22 19.21 -11.81
N VAL A 593 -31.16 18.86 -11.08
CA VAL A 593 -30.99 17.48 -10.59
C VAL A 593 -32.06 17.11 -9.57
N GLY A 594 -32.51 18.08 -8.74
CA GLY A 594 -33.65 17.89 -7.84
C GLY A 594 -34.93 17.50 -8.60
N LYS A 595 -35.27 18.21 -9.69
CA LYS A 595 -36.40 17.87 -10.56
C LYS A 595 -36.31 16.45 -11.16
N ILE A 596 -35.08 16.04 -11.57
CA ILE A 596 -34.83 14.69 -12.09
C ILE A 596 -35.08 13.65 -11.01
N LEU A 597 -34.55 13.85 -9.79
CA LEU A 597 -34.74 12.94 -8.67
C LEU A 597 -36.25 12.79 -8.31
N GLU A 598 -36.98 13.91 -8.20
CA GLU A 598 -38.40 13.91 -7.92
C GLU A 598 -39.19 13.15 -9.01
N ALA A 599 -38.84 13.34 -10.29
CA ALA A 599 -39.45 12.62 -11.39
C ALA A 599 -39.17 11.10 -11.35
N ILE A 600 -37.92 10.71 -10.98
CA ILE A 600 -37.57 9.30 -10.80
C ILE A 600 -38.37 8.69 -9.63
N HIS A 601 -38.39 9.36 -8.47
CA HIS A 601 -39.14 8.87 -7.33
C HIS A 601 -40.63 8.74 -7.62
N THR A 602 -41.21 9.72 -8.32
CA THR A 602 -42.64 9.63 -8.73
C THR A 602 -42.93 8.46 -9.68
N LYS A 603 -41.95 8.11 -10.53
CA LYS A 603 -42.13 7.04 -11.54
C LYS A 603 -41.95 5.64 -10.96
N TYR A 604 -41.10 5.47 -9.98
CA TYR A 604 -40.67 4.16 -9.47
C TYR A 604 -41.10 3.88 -8.01
N GLN A 605 -41.87 4.78 -7.40
CA GLN A 605 -42.62 4.52 -6.17
C GLN A 605 -43.98 3.87 -6.51
#